data_1de0b424fcf45e0783a820b0ec1d16d2
#
_entry.id   1de0b424fcf45e0783a820b0ec1d16d2
#
_cell.length_a   1.000
_cell.length_b   1.000
_cell.length_c   1.000
_cell.angle_alpha   90.00
_cell.angle_beta   90.00
_cell.angle_gamma   90.00
#
_symmetry.space_group_name_H-M   'P 1'
#
loop_
_entity.id
_entity.type
_entity.pdbx_description
1 polymer ?
#
loop_
_entity_poly.entity_id
_entity_poly.type
_entity_poly.pdbx_seq_one_letter_code
_entity_poly.pdbx_strand_id
1 'polypeptide(L)'
;VKYLLLPQTDTRILPFYLAMEEYAARIIKDDDIFFMWQVNPTVIFGRNQLIANEVNIPYCREHGIATYRRKSGGGCVFADMSNIMMSYITCSDNVELTFSRYTSAVVEVLKKLGLNASDNGRNDILIDDRKVSGNAFYHLPGRSIVHGTMLFDTDMAHMQGAITPSTEKLASKGVKSVRSRITTLSEHLAGKMNIEQFKDFVKSEMCDGDILLTDSDIAQIEEITQTYLTPEFIYGSNPRCTNTFQKRVDGVGEFQISIELDHNIIKDINIAGDFFVLGSIDESIIAPLKGVSYTRETLTEALKDLDASTVIASMTTEQLINTILN
;
A
#
# COMPACT_ATOMS: atom_id res chain seq x y z
N VAL A 1 6.67 -8.49 20.51
CA VAL A 1 6.70 -7.35 19.56
C VAL A 1 7.10 -6.10 20.31
N LYS A 2 8.09 -5.35 19.81
CA LYS A 2 8.53 -4.10 20.45
C LYS A 2 7.90 -2.90 19.78
N TYR A 3 7.46 -1.94 20.60
CA TYR A 3 6.96 -0.68 20.09
C TYR A 3 8.11 0.29 19.83
N LEU A 4 8.18 0.86 18.63
CA LEU A 4 9.26 1.79 18.27
C LEU A 4 8.86 3.22 18.62
N LEU A 5 9.66 3.89 19.42
CA LEU A 5 9.42 5.24 19.91
C LEU A 5 10.39 6.24 19.29
N LEU A 6 9.85 7.38 18.90
CA LEU A 6 10.64 8.57 18.55
C LEU A 6 11.04 9.34 19.81
N PRO A 7 12.24 9.93 19.85
CA PRO A 7 12.67 10.75 20.98
C PRO A 7 11.90 12.07 21.10
N GLN A 8 11.26 12.50 20.03
CA GLN A 8 10.44 13.71 19.94
C GLN A 8 9.04 13.36 19.43
N THR A 9 8.04 14.09 19.89
CA THR A 9 6.62 13.84 19.59
C THR A 9 6.08 14.70 18.43
N ASP A 10 6.95 15.42 17.71
CA ASP A 10 6.56 16.24 16.58
C ASP A 10 6.08 15.40 15.40
N THR A 11 5.08 15.91 14.69
CA THR A 11 4.57 15.27 13.48
C THR A 11 5.55 15.44 12.34
N ARG A 12 6.03 14.33 11.78
CA ARG A 12 6.93 14.30 10.62
C ARG A 12 6.13 14.15 9.31
N ILE A 13 6.79 14.40 8.19
CA ILE A 13 6.22 14.13 6.87
C ILE A 13 6.14 12.61 6.63
N LEU A 14 5.20 12.18 5.80
CA LEU A 14 4.98 10.78 5.50
C LEU A 14 6.24 10.00 5.05
N PRO A 15 7.10 10.51 4.16
CA PRO A 15 8.35 9.83 3.78
C PRO A 15 9.25 9.45 4.95
N PHE A 16 9.25 10.23 6.02
CA PHE A 16 10.03 9.91 7.22
C PHE A 16 9.56 8.58 7.87
N TYR A 17 8.25 8.39 7.99
CA TYR A 17 7.72 7.15 8.60
C TYR A 17 7.94 5.94 7.69
N LEU A 18 7.85 6.09 6.38
CA LEU A 18 8.21 5.02 5.43
C LEU A 18 9.71 4.69 5.49
N ALA A 19 10.56 5.70 5.68
CA ALA A 19 11.99 5.50 5.91
C ALA A 19 12.26 4.82 7.26
N MET A 20 11.48 5.14 8.29
CA MET A 20 11.55 4.50 9.62
C MET A 20 11.21 3.01 9.55
N GLU A 21 10.21 2.60 8.74
CA GLU A 21 9.92 1.18 8.46
C GLU A 21 11.15 0.48 7.86
N GLU A 22 11.74 1.10 6.85
CA GLU A 22 12.91 0.55 6.15
C GLU A 22 14.14 0.49 7.07
N TYR A 23 14.36 1.53 7.86
CA TYR A 23 15.42 1.58 8.88
C TYR A 23 15.24 0.44 9.89
N ALA A 24 14.05 0.31 10.49
CA ALA A 24 13.75 -0.74 11.45
C ALA A 24 13.98 -2.14 10.85
N ALA A 25 13.53 -2.36 9.61
CA ALA A 25 13.74 -3.63 8.92
C ALA A 25 15.22 -3.94 8.64
N ARG A 26 16.06 -2.93 8.42
CA ARG A 26 17.48 -3.10 8.14
C ARG A 26 18.34 -3.28 9.38
N ILE A 27 18.00 -2.60 10.47
CA ILE A 27 18.87 -2.46 11.64
C ILE A 27 18.42 -3.33 12.81
N ILE A 28 17.11 -3.37 13.12
CA ILE A 28 16.60 -4.13 14.26
C ILE A 28 16.32 -5.57 13.81
N LYS A 29 17.22 -6.52 14.20
CA LYS A 29 17.21 -7.89 13.66
C LYS A 29 16.48 -8.90 14.54
N ASP A 30 16.44 -8.68 15.86
CA ASP A 30 16.07 -9.70 16.83
C ASP A 30 14.59 -9.62 17.25
N ASP A 31 13.92 -8.52 16.96
CA ASP A 31 12.54 -8.27 17.38
C ASP A 31 11.61 -7.99 16.18
N ASP A 32 10.36 -8.42 16.31
CA ASP A 32 9.27 -7.88 15.51
C ASP A 32 8.92 -6.50 16.06
N ILE A 33 8.70 -5.54 15.15
CA ILE A 33 8.50 -4.13 15.47
C ILE A 33 7.10 -3.70 15.10
N PHE A 34 6.49 -2.90 15.96
CA PHE A 34 5.24 -2.21 15.69
C PHE A 34 5.37 -0.73 16.06
N PHE A 35 4.75 0.15 15.30
CA PHE A 35 4.56 1.54 15.67
C PHE A 35 3.37 2.17 14.95
N MET A 36 2.83 3.20 15.55
CA MET A 36 1.73 4.00 15.02
C MET A 36 2.18 5.42 14.76
N TRP A 37 1.64 6.02 13.73
CA TRP A 37 1.99 7.38 13.33
C TRP A 37 0.83 8.10 12.66
N GLN A 38 0.91 9.41 12.62
CA GLN A 38 -0.07 10.31 12.02
C GLN A 38 0.65 11.36 11.19
N VAL A 39 -0.03 11.90 10.19
CA VAL A 39 0.52 12.92 9.28
C VAL A 39 -0.50 14.02 9.04
N ASN A 40 -0.03 15.20 8.65
CA ASN A 40 -0.90 16.23 8.08
C ASN A 40 -1.56 15.69 6.79
N PRO A 41 -2.64 16.30 6.30
CA PRO A 41 -3.38 15.82 5.14
C PRO A 41 -2.47 15.41 3.98
N THR A 42 -2.52 14.13 3.61
CA THR A 42 -1.60 13.52 2.65
C THR A 42 -2.30 12.42 1.87
N VAL A 43 -2.07 12.39 0.56
CA VAL A 43 -2.42 11.26 -0.30
C VAL A 43 -1.21 10.38 -0.52
N ILE A 44 -1.39 9.07 -0.30
CA ILE A 44 -0.36 8.04 -0.46
C ILE A 44 -0.77 7.12 -1.60
N PHE A 45 -0.04 7.11 -2.69
CA PHE A 45 -0.30 6.19 -3.80
C PHE A 45 0.71 5.05 -3.85
N GLY A 46 0.26 3.90 -4.36
CA GLY A 46 1.05 2.68 -4.39
C GLY A 46 2.21 2.76 -5.38
N ARG A 47 3.19 1.87 -5.19
CA ARG A 47 4.41 1.78 -6.01
C ARG A 47 4.12 1.79 -7.51
N ASN A 48 3.09 1.05 -7.94
CA ASN A 48 2.79 0.80 -9.34
C ASN A 48 1.67 1.70 -9.90
N GLN A 49 1.17 2.67 -9.12
CA GLN A 49 0.10 3.56 -9.58
C GLN A 49 0.65 4.75 -10.36
N LEU A 50 -0.10 5.17 -11.38
CA LEU A 50 0.12 6.42 -12.08
C LEU A 50 -0.62 7.54 -11.35
N ILE A 51 0.12 8.49 -10.79
CA ILE A 51 -0.45 9.55 -9.96
C ILE A 51 -1.57 10.33 -10.66
N ALA A 52 -1.42 10.58 -11.97
CA ALA A 52 -2.41 11.34 -12.75
C ALA A 52 -3.79 10.66 -12.81
N ASN A 53 -3.86 9.34 -12.63
CA ASN A 53 -5.11 8.58 -12.69
C ASN A 53 -5.77 8.38 -11.33
N GLU A 54 -4.99 8.45 -10.27
CA GLU A 54 -5.42 8.07 -8.93
C GLU A 54 -5.64 9.27 -8.01
N VAL A 55 -4.96 10.40 -8.31
CA VAL A 55 -4.92 11.58 -7.44
C VAL A 55 -5.42 12.81 -8.17
N ASN A 56 -6.36 13.51 -7.56
CA ASN A 56 -6.78 14.83 -8.02
C ASN A 56 -5.75 15.89 -7.61
N ILE A 57 -4.69 16.01 -8.40
CA ILE A 57 -3.57 16.92 -8.11
C ILE A 57 -4.01 18.38 -7.94
N PRO A 58 -4.90 18.95 -8.80
CA PRO A 58 -5.41 20.31 -8.59
C PRO A 58 -6.06 20.48 -7.23
N TYR A 59 -6.93 19.56 -6.83
CA TYR A 59 -7.60 19.59 -5.53
C TYR A 59 -6.59 19.52 -4.38
N CYS A 60 -5.60 18.60 -4.46
CA CYS A 60 -4.57 18.47 -3.44
C CYS A 60 -3.76 19.76 -3.27
N ARG A 61 -3.40 20.43 -4.36
CA ARG A 61 -2.68 21.72 -4.32
C ARG A 61 -3.51 22.83 -3.68
N GLU A 62 -4.77 22.93 -4.05
CA GLU A 62 -5.69 23.94 -3.52
C GLU A 62 -5.89 23.81 -2.01
N HIS A 63 -5.93 22.57 -1.50
CA HIS A 63 -6.21 22.27 -0.09
C HIS A 63 -4.95 21.96 0.74
N GLY A 64 -3.75 22.16 0.19
CA GLY A 64 -2.48 21.91 0.90
C GLY A 64 -2.26 20.44 1.26
N ILE A 65 -2.85 19.50 0.50
CA ILE A 65 -2.72 18.07 0.71
C ILE A 65 -1.44 17.59 0.02
N ALA A 66 -0.51 17.04 0.80
CA ALA A 66 0.73 16.48 0.26
C ALA A 66 0.48 15.17 -0.50
N THR A 67 1.37 14.84 -1.45
CA THR A 67 1.23 13.61 -2.24
C THR A 67 2.57 12.87 -2.28
N TYR A 68 2.57 11.59 -1.88
CA TYR A 68 3.76 10.77 -1.85
C TYR A 68 3.50 9.36 -2.37
N ARG A 69 4.55 8.74 -2.90
CA ARG A 69 4.57 7.34 -3.31
C ARG A 69 5.11 6.48 -2.17
N ARG A 70 4.55 5.28 -1.98
CA ARG A 70 5.10 4.24 -1.10
C ARG A 70 5.73 3.10 -1.89
N LYS A 71 6.60 2.31 -1.26
CA LYS A 71 7.25 1.13 -1.87
C LYS A 71 6.33 -0.10 -1.96
N SER A 72 5.28 -0.16 -1.15
CA SER A 72 4.28 -1.22 -1.24
C SER A 72 3.32 -1.00 -2.41
N GLY A 73 2.66 -2.08 -2.86
CA GLY A 73 1.60 -2.05 -3.85
C GLY A 73 0.27 -1.56 -3.30
N GLY A 74 -0.81 -1.87 -4.02
CA GLY A 74 -2.18 -1.53 -3.65
C GLY A 74 -2.61 -0.13 -4.08
N GLY A 75 -3.82 0.26 -3.70
CA GLY A 75 -4.50 1.48 -4.11
C GLY A 75 -4.06 2.75 -3.37
N CYS A 76 -4.59 3.86 -3.83
CA CYS A 76 -4.39 5.17 -3.23
C CYS A 76 -5.14 5.28 -1.90
N VAL A 77 -4.54 5.93 -0.91
CA VAL A 77 -5.14 6.19 0.40
C VAL A 77 -4.97 7.65 0.79
N PHE A 78 -5.89 8.14 1.62
CA PHE A 78 -5.83 9.45 2.27
C PHE A 78 -5.52 9.26 3.75
N ALA A 79 -4.61 10.04 4.28
CA ALA A 79 -4.25 10.08 5.68
C ALA A 79 -4.24 11.52 6.18
N ASP A 80 -4.67 11.72 7.42
CA ASP A 80 -4.64 12.99 8.14
C ASP A 80 -4.44 12.74 9.65
N MET A 81 -4.46 13.79 10.46
CA MET A 81 -4.30 13.69 11.92
C MET A 81 -5.48 13.00 12.62
N SER A 82 -6.59 12.74 11.94
CA SER A 82 -7.74 12.01 12.46
C SER A 82 -7.69 10.51 12.13
N ASN A 83 -6.69 10.06 11.39
CA ASN A 83 -6.41 8.66 11.08
C ASN A 83 -5.15 8.19 11.78
N ILE A 84 -5.03 6.87 11.97
CA ILE A 84 -3.82 6.25 12.50
C ILE A 84 -3.21 5.39 11.40
N MET A 85 -1.94 5.61 11.13
CA MET A 85 -1.14 4.72 10.32
C MET A 85 -0.47 3.70 11.24
N MET A 86 -0.44 2.46 10.84
CA MET A 86 0.15 1.35 11.59
C MET A 86 1.20 0.67 10.76
N SER A 87 2.37 0.41 11.35
CA SER A 87 3.48 -0.29 10.68
C SER A 87 3.90 -1.48 11.54
N TYR A 88 4.03 -2.64 10.90
CA TYR A 88 4.43 -3.90 11.52
C TYR A 88 5.53 -4.55 10.68
N ILE A 89 6.67 -4.80 11.32
CA ILE A 89 7.87 -5.35 10.67
C ILE A 89 8.26 -6.65 11.38
N THR A 90 8.39 -7.74 10.63
CA THR A 90 8.72 -9.06 11.19
C THR A 90 10.14 -9.51 10.83
N CYS A 91 10.69 -10.42 11.64
CA CYS A 91 11.93 -11.13 11.39
C CYS A 91 11.76 -12.30 10.40
N SER A 92 10.81 -12.21 9.48
CA SER A 92 10.47 -13.24 8.49
C SER A 92 10.22 -12.60 7.12
N ASP A 93 10.64 -13.26 6.07
CA ASP A 93 10.35 -12.93 4.68
C ASP A 93 9.08 -13.62 4.14
N ASN A 94 8.42 -14.42 4.95
CA ASN A 94 7.11 -14.98 4.60
C ASN A 94 6.02 -13.90 4.73
N VAL A 95 5.76 -13.24 3.61
CA VAL A 95 4.83 -12.10 3.50
C VAL A 95 3.41 -12.50 3.86
N GLU A 96 2.92 -13.64 3.34
CA GLU A 96 1.55 -14.10 3.57
C GLU A 96 1.30 -14.39 5.05
N LEU A 97 2.22 -15.09 5.70
CA LEU A 97 2.14 -15.36 7.14
C LEU A 97 2.19 -14.08 7.96
N THR A 98 3.09 -13.15 7.61
CA THR A 98 3.23 -11.86 8.31
C THR A 98 1.96 -11.04 8.19
N PHE A 99 1.39 -10.99 6.99
CA PHE A 99 0.17 -10.24 6.71
C PHE A 99 -1.02 -10.80 7.50
N SER A 100 -1.21 -12.12 7.47
CA SER A 100 -2.26 -12.81 8.23
C SER A 100 -2.11 -12.60 9.74
N ARG A 101 -0.89 -12.69 10.28
CA ARG A 101 -0.62 -12.44 11.72
C ARG A 101 -0.97 -11.01 12.12
N TYR A 102 -0.57 -10.04 11.31
CA TYR A 102 -0.87 -8.63 11.57
C TYR A 102 -2.38 -8.35 11.53
N THR A 103 -3.08 -8.75 10.47
CA THR A 103 -4.52 -8.50 10.35
C THR A 103 -5.30 -9.18 11.44
N SER A 104 -4.96 -10.43 11.79
CA SER A 104 -5.59 -11.16 12.90
C SER A 104 -5.36 -10.45 14.24
N ALA A 105 -4.15 -9.98 14.52
CA ALA A 105 -3.85 -9.26 15.76
C ALA A 105 -4.69 -7.98 15.88
N VAL A 106 -4.76 -7.18 14.81
CA VAL A 106 -5.59 -5.96 14.81
C VAL A 106 -7.08 -6.28 14.96
N VAL A 107 -7.58 -7.31 14.28
CA VAL A 107 -8.98 -7.77 14.43
C VAL A 107 -9.28 -8.14 15.89
N GLU A 108 -8.38 -8.87 16.55
CA GLU A 108 -8.57 -9.26 17.96
C GLU A 108 -8.54 -8.04 18.91
N VAL A 109 -7.68 -7.04 18.64
CA VAL A 109 -7.70 -5.76 19.38
C VAL A 109 -9.06 -5.07 19.25
N LEU A 110 -9.61 -4.99 18.03
CA LEU A 110 -10.92 -4.38 17.80
C LEU A 110 -12.06 -5.16 18.47
N LYS A 111 -12.00 -6.50 18.47
CA LYS A 111 -12.98 -7.35 19.19
C LYS A 111 -12.92 -7.14 20.68
N LYS A 112 -11.77 -6.94 21.30
CA LYS A 112 -11.63 -6.61 22.72
C LYS A 112 -12.30 -5.28 23.09
N LEU A 113 -12.43 -4.36 22.14
CA LEU A 113 -13.23 -3.13 22.29
C LEU A 113 -14.74 -3.36 22.09
N GLY A 114 -15.18 -4.60 21.85
CA GLY A 114 -16.57 -4.96 21.63
C GLY A 114 -17.04 -4.70 20.21
N LEU A 115 -16.13 -4.51 19.24
CA LEU A 115 -16.46 -4.26 17.84
C LEU A 115 -16.59 -5.58 17.08
N ASN A 116 -17.56 -5.65 16.18
CA ASN A 116 -17.75 -6.81 15.29
C ASN A 116 -16.76 -6.75 14.12
N ALA A 117 -15.49 -6.99 14.42
CA ALA A 117 -14.39 -6.87 13.47
C ALA A 117 -14.06 -8.20 12.79
N SER A 118 -13.72 -8.13 11.51
CA SER A 118 -13.25 -9.26 10.68
C SER A 118 -12.24 -8.76 9.66
N ASP A 119 -11.48 -9.67 9.05
CA ASP A 119 -10.72 -9.39 7.84
C ASP A 119 -11.46 -9.96 6.61
N ASN A 120 -11.16 -9.42 5.43
CA ASN A 120 -11.77 -9.88 4.17
C ASN A 120 -10.92 -10.94 3.46
N GLY A 121 -9.92 -11.51 4.14
CA GLY A 121 -9.00 -12.50 3.59
C GLY A 121 -8.02 -11.94 2.52
N ARG A 122 -8.02 -10.63 2.27
CA ARG A 122 -7.11 -9.98 1.33
C ARG A 122 -6.29 -8.87 2.02
N ASN A 123 -6.85 -7.69 2.22
CA ASN A 123 -6.09 -6.54 2.73
C ASN A 123 -6.93 -5.55 3.54
N ASP A 124 -8.21 -5.77 3.69
CA ASP A 124 -9.09 -4.87 4.43
C ASP A 124 -9.47 -5.49 5.79
N ILE A 125 -9.54 -4.67 6.82
CA ILE A 125 -10.19 -4.99 8.07
C ILE A 125 -11.54 -4.28 8.08
N LEU A 126 -12.56 -5.01 8.48
CA LEU A 126 -13.97 -4.60 8.43
C LEU A 126 -14.54 -4.49 9.83
N ILE A 127 -15.49 -3.58 10.03
CA ILE A 127 -16.44 -3.57 11.15
C ILE A 127 -17.83 -3.55 10.53
N ASP A 128 -18.68 -4.50 10.90
CA ASP A 128 -20.03 -4.67 10.32
C ASP A 128 -20.02 -4.61 8.79
N ASP A 129 -19.13 -5.39 8.17
CA ASP A 129 -18.93 -5.50 6.72
C ASP A 129 -18.49 -4.21 6.00
N ARG A 130 -18.18 -3.15 6.74
CA ARG A 130 -17.63 -1.91 6.19
C ARG A 130 -16.14 -1.78 6.55
N LYS A 131 -15.34 -1.37 5.58
CA LYS A 131 -13.90 -1.21 5.73
C LYS A 131 -13.56 -0.11 6.74
N VAL A 132 -12.76 -0.45 7.75
CA VAL A 132 -12.18 0.47 8.72
C VAL A 132 -10.66 0.62 8.54
N SER A 133 -10.02 -0.38 7.92
CA SER A 133 -8.58 -0.38 7.68
C SER A 133 -8.26 -0.97 6.31
N GLY A 134 -7.31 -0.37 5.60
CA GLY A 134 -6.72 -0.90 4.38
C GLY A 134 -5.23 -1.07 4.55
N ASN A 135 -4.70 -2.24 4.18
CA ASN A 135 -3.35 -2.64 4.44
C ASN A 135 -2.60 -2.98 3.16
N ALA A 136 -1.30 -2.78 3.17
CA ALA A 136 -0.39 -3.13 2.11
C ALA A 136 0.91 -3.68 2.72
N PHE A 137 1.70 -4.33 1.88
CA PHE A 137 2.96 -4.92 2.33
C PHE A 137 4.05 -4.77 1.28
N TYR A 138 5.26 -4.87 1.72
CA TYR A 138 6.45 -5.11 0.91
C TYR A 138 7.50 -5.85 1.74
N HIS A 139 8.55 -6.36 1.13
CA HIS A 139 9.59 -7.09 1.82
C HIS A 139 10.97 -6.52 1.49
N LEU A 140 11.87 -6.72 2.41
CA LEU A 140 13.32 -6.61 2.28
C LEU A 140 13.93 -7.98 2.57
N PRO A 141 15.17 -8.28 2.16
CA PRO A 141 15.77 -9.56 2.44
C PRO A 141 15.67 -9.97 3.92
N GLY A 142 14.99 -11.08 4.19
CA GLY A 142 14.74 -11.61 5.54
C GLY A 142 13.73 -10.86 6.39
N ARG A 143 13.00 -9.87 5.85
CA ARG A 143 12.05 -9.02 6.60
C ARG A 143 10.79 -8.75 5.79
N SER A 144 9.64 -8.83 6.43
CA SER A 144 8.37 -8.39 5.86
C SER A 144 7.84 -7.17 6.59
N ILE A 145 7.36 -6.21 5.82
CA ILE A 145 6.79 -4.95 6.30
C ILE A 145 5.33 -4.91 5.87
N VAL A 146 4.43 -4.81 6.84
CA VAL A 146 3.01 -4.55 6.62
C VAL A 146 2.70 -3.17 7.18
N HIS A 147 1.99 -2.36 6.42
CA HIS A 147 1.47 -1.10 6.91
C HIS A 147 0.03 -0.88 6.46
N GLY A 148 -0.71 -0.14 7.24
CA GLY A 148 -2.11 0.13 6.97
C GLY A 148 -2.60 1.43 7.58
N THR A 149 -3.78 1.83 7.12
CA THR A 149 -4.55 2.93 7.68
C THR A 149 -5.58 2.38 8.64
N MET A 150 -5.79 3.02 9.78
CA MET A 150 -6.95 2.83 10.64
C MET A 150 -7.77 4.12 10.60
N LEU A 151 -8.96 4.05 10.05
CA LEU A 151 -9.87 5.19 9.91
C LEU A 151 -10.52 5.48 11.27
N PHE A 152 -9.97 6.44 12.01
CA PHE A 152 -10.53 6.80 13.32
C PHE A 152 -11.67 7.81 13.17
N ASP A 153 -11.41 8.95 12.53
CA ASP A 153 -12.42 10.02 12.29
C ASP A 153 -12.08 10.83 11.02
N THR A 154 -11.92 10.12 9.92
CA THR A 154 -11.41 10.63 8.64
C THR A 154 -12.24 11.78 8.08
N ASP A 155 -11.57 12.82 7.59
CA ASP A 155 -12.21 13.86 6.75
C ASP A 155 -12.61 13.27 5.39
N MET A 156 -13.89 12.88 5.32
CA MET A 156 -14.48 12.25 4.14
C MET A 156 -14.52 13.18 2.92
N ALA A 157 -14.63 14.48 3.13
CA ALA A 157 -14.69 15.44 2.03
C ALA A 157 -13.32 15.57 1.36
N HIS A 158 -12.26 15.72 2.15
CA HIS A 158 -10.89 15.75 1.63
C HIS A 158 -10.49 14.41 1.00
N MET A 159 -10.85 13.29 1.61
CA MET A 159 -10.56 11.97 1.04
C MET A 159 -11.22 11.80 -0.34
N GLN A 160 -12.51 12.16 -0.49
CA GLN A 160 -13.23 12.04 -1.76
C GLN A 160 -12.74 13.04 -2.81
N GLY A 161 -12.39 14.25 -2.40
CA GLY A 161 -11.86 15.27 -3.31
C GLY A 161 -10.46 14.96 -3.83
N ALA A 162 -9.62 14.35 -3.00
CA ALA A 162 -8.21 14.09 -3.29
C ALA A 162 -7.96 12.80 -4.07
N ILE A 163 -8.81 11.77 -3.89
CA ILE A 163 -8.65 10.46 -4.55
C ILE A 163 -9.68 10.33 -5.66
N THR A 164 -9.25 9.90 -6.84
CA THR A 164 -10.11 9.62 -8.00
C THR A 164 -10.17 8.12 -8.25
N PRO A 165 -11.10 7.37 -7.61
CA PRO A 165 -11.22 5.94 -7.87
C PRO A 165 -11.82 5.71 -9.26
N SER A 166 -11.35 4.68 -9.97
CA SER A 166 -11.93 4.32 -11.27
C SER A 166 -13.39 3.86 -11.10
N THR A 167 -14.20 4.13 -12.12
CA THR A 167 -15.62 3.72 -12.14
C THR A 167 -15.74 2.19 -12.08
N GLU A 168 -14.81 1.46 -12.71
CA GLU A 168 -14.75 0.00 -12.69
C GLU A 168 -14.45 -0.55 -11.30
N LYS A 169 -13.56 0.10 -10.56
CA LYS A 169 -13.22 -0.26 -9.17
C LYS A 169 -14.44 -0.12 -8.24
N LEU A 170 -15.25 0.89 -8.43
CA LEU A 170 -16.50 1.06 -7.68
C LEU A 170 -17.55 0.03 -8.09
N ALA A 171 -17.76 -0.16 -9.38
CA ALA A 171 -18.76 -1.10 -9.93
C ALA A 171 -18.48 -2.56 -9.53
N SER A 172 -17.23 -3.01 -9.61
CA SER A 172 -16.83 -4.38 -9.26
C SER A 172 -17.07 -4.76 -7.80
N LYS A 173 -17.20 -3.76 -6.91
CA LYS A 173 -17.48 -3.98 -5.47
C LYS A 173 -18.95 -3.76 -5.14
N GLY A 174 -19.82 -3.58 -6.15
CA GLY A 174 -21.26 -3.42 -5.96
C GLY A 174 -21.67 -2.16 -5.19
N VAL A 175 -20.81 -1.15 -5.10
CA VAL A 175 -21.07 0.07 -4.33
C VAL A 175 -21.09 1.31 -5.19
N LYS A 176 -22.02 2.20 -4.88
CA LYS A 176 -22.24 3.45 -5.63
C LYS A 176 -21.27 4.57 -5.23
N SER A 177 -20.62 4.47 -4.08
CA SER A 177 -19.70 5.50 -3.59
C SER A 177 -18.63 4.91 -2.64
N VAL A 178 -17.51 5.61 -2.47
CA VAL A 178 -16.48 5.28 -1.48
C VAL A 178 -17.07 5.26 -0.07
N ARG A 179 -17.91 6.25 0.26
CA ARG A 179 -18.52 6.39 1.59
C ARG A 179 -19.35 5.19 2.03
N SER A 180 -20.05 4.52 1.10
CA SER A 180 -20.85 3.33 1.44
C SER A 180 -20.04 2.10 1.80
N ARG A 181 -18.75 2.11 1.49
CA ARG A 181 -17.81 0.98 1.74
C ARG A 181 -17.02 1.09 3.00
N ILE A 182 -16.84 2.30 3.53
CA ILE A 182 -15.96 2.55 4.66
C ILE A 182 -16.76 2.94 5.90
N THR A 183 -16.14 2.76 7.05
CA THR A 183 -16.61 3.25 8.35
C THR A 183 -15.41 3.79 9.13
N THR A 184 -15.68 4.55 10.19
CA THR A 184 -14.66 5.07 11.09
C THR A 184 -14.84 4.50 12.49
N LEU A 185 -13.78 4.43 13.27
CA LEU A 185 -13.86 3.98 14.66
C LEU A 185 -14.74 4.91 15.51
N SER A 186 -14.74 6.21 15.23
CA SER A 186 -15.57 7.20 15.93
C SER A 186 -17.07 6.88 15.83
N GLU A 187 -17.53 6.33 14.69
CA GLU A 187 -18.92 5.88 14.52
C GLU A 187 -19.31 4.75 15.48
N HIS A 188 -18.36 3.85 15.82
CA HIS A 188 -18.60 2.67 16.62
C HIS A 188 -18.24 2.85 18.10
N LEU A 189 -17.24 3.66 18.41
CA LEU A 189 -16.80 3.89 19.78
C LEU A 189 -17.67 4.91 20.54
N ALA A 190 -18.52 5.68 19.82
CA ALA A 190 -19.52 6.57 20.39
C ALA A 190 -18.98 7.50 21.50
N GLY A 191 -17.80 8.07 21.33
CA GLY A 191 -17.14 8.95 22.30
C GLY A 191 -16.59 8.28 23.55
N LYS A 192 -16.62 6.94 23.63
CA LYS A 192 -16.04 6.18 24.77
C LYS A 192 -14.52 6.25 24.83
N MET A 193 -13.88 6.55 23.73
CA MET A 193 -12.43 6.53 23.56
C MET A 193 -12.02 7.57 22.51
N ASN A 194 -11.03 8.39 22.82
CA ASN A 194 -10.40 9.29 21.86
C ASN A 194 -9.23 8.58 21.14
N ILE A 195 -8.66 9.24 20.13
CA ILE A 195 -7.60 8.67 19.29
C ILE A 195 -6.34 8.28 20.09
N GLU A 196 -5.95 9.07 21.09
CA GLU A 196 -4.78 8.77 21.92
C GLU A 196 -5.04 7.55 22.82
N GLN A 197 -6.20 7.49 23.46
CA GLN A 197 -6.61 6.33 24.25
C GLN A 197 -6.67 5.04 23.39
N PHE A 198 -7.11 5.17 22.14
CA PHE A 198 -7.11 4.03 21.21
C PHE A 198 -5.67 3.60 20.89
N LYS A 199 -4.77 4.52 20.61
CA LYS A 199 -3.36 4.20 20.36
C LYS A 199 -2.71 3.52 21.59
N ASP A 200 -2.95 4.04 22.79
CA ASP A 200 -2.43 3.44 24.01
C ASP A 200 -2.96 2.01 24.21
N PHE A 201 -4.24 1.80 23.94
CA PHE A 201 -4.85 0.47 24.02
C PHE A 201 -4.24 -0.49 23.00
N VAL A 202 -4.14 -0.08 21.72
CA VAL A 202 -3.51 -0.90 20.67
C VAL A 202 -2.07 -1.25 21.03
N LYS A 203 -1.28 -0.28 21.51
CA LYS A 203 0.09 -0.51 21.95
C LYS A 203 0.15 -1.54 23.07
N SER A 204 -0.70 -1.41 24.09
CA SER A 204 -0.72 -2.33 25.24
C SER A 204 -1.12 -3.77 24.87
N GLU A 205 -1.93 -3.94 23.83
CA GLU A 205 -2.38 -5.24 23.37
C GLU A 205 -1.41 -5.91 22.38
N MET A 206 -0.67 -5.13 21.62
CA MET A 206 0.20 -5.65 20.56
C MET A 206 1.68 -5.73 20.96
N CYS A 207 2.12 -4.99 21.99
CA CYS A 207 3.54 -4.86 22.30
C CYS A 207 3.84 -5.26 23.74
N ASP A 208 5.02 -5.83 23.95
CA ASP A 208 5.54 -6.29 25.24
C ASP A 208 6.75 -5.47 25.74
N GLY A 209 7.06 -4.37 25.09
CA GLY A 209 8.14 -3.46 25.44
C GLY A 209 8.39 -2.41 24.39
N ASP A 210 9.30 -1.49 24.70
CA ASP A 210 9.61 -0.33 23.87
C ASP A 210 11.07 -0.35 23.42
N ILE A 211 11.32 0.19 22.21
CA ILE A 211 12.66 0.56 21.73
C ILE A 211 12.63 2.05 21.42
N LEU A 212 13.42 2.84 22.13
CA LEU A 212 13.57 4.27 21.90
C LEU A 212 14.70 4.50 20.86
N LEU A 213 14.36 5.15 19.76
CA LEU A 213 15.33 5.56 18.76
C LEU A 213 16.25 6.67 19.30
N THR A 214 17.51 6.63 18.92
CA THR A 214 18.52 7.66 19.24
C THR A 214 18.57 8.74 18.16
N ASP A 215 19.23 9.86 18.44
CA ASP A 215 19.46 10.91 17.44
C ASP A 215 20.27 10.39 16.22
N SER A 216 21.15 9.40 16.44
CA SER A 216 21.89 8.74 15.36
C SER A 216 20.96 7.92 14.45
N ASP A 217 19.97 7.26 15.04
CA ASP A 217 18.96 6.51 14.28
C ASP A 217 18.10 7.46 13.44
N ILE A 218 17.70 8.58 14.04
CA ILE A 218 16.94 9.63 13.34
C ILE A 218 17.71 10.17 12.15
N ALA A 219 19.00 10.45 12.29
CA ALA A 219 19.83 10.95 11.18
C ALA A 219 19.89 9.93 10.02
N GLN A 220 19.98 8.63 10.30
CA GLN A 220 19.96 7.59 9.28
C GLN A 220 18.57 7.46 8.63
N ILE A 221 17.48 7.60 9.39
CA ILE A 221 16.12 7.63 8.86
C ILE A 221 15.94 8.84 7.94
N GLU A 222 16.46 10.01 8.29
CA GLU A 222 16.40 11.21 7.47
C GLU A 222 17.18 11.05 6.15
N GLU A 223 18.32 10.36 6.16
CA GLU A 223 19.05 10.01 4.94
C GLU A 223 18.22 9.10 4.01
N ILE A 224 17.59 8.06 4.56
CA ILE A 224 16.67 7.19 3.79
C ILE A 224 15.48 8.00 3.29
N THR A 225 14.96 8.95 4.08
CA THR A 225 13.83 9.81 3.69
C THR A 225 14.08 10.54 2.39
N GLN A 226 15.33 11.01 2.14
CA GLN A 226 15.65 11.70 0.90
C GLN A 226 15.40 10.84 -0.35
N THR A 227 15.53 9.53 -0.26
CA THR A 227 15.25 8.62 -1.39
C THR A 227 13.78 8.63 -1.81
N TYR A 228 12.87 8.85 -0.86
CA TYR A 228 11.42 8.94 -1.11
C TYR A 228 10.98 10.30 -1.65
N LEU A 229 11.84 11.32 -1.56
CA LEU A 229 11.54 12.68 -2.00
C LEU A 229 12.04 12.98 -3.43
N THR A 230 12.77 12.06 -4.04
CA THR A 230 13.26 12.27 -5.42
C THR A 230 12.10 12.28 -6.42
N PRO A 231 12.13 13.17 -7.43
CA PRO A 231 11.11 13.19 -8.48
C PRO A 231 10.97 11.83 -9.21
N GLU A 232 12.07 11.13 -9.40
CA GLU A 232 12.14 9.81 -10.02
C GLU A 232 11.36 8.79 -9.21
N PHE A 233 11.45 8.82 -7.88
CA PHE A 233 10.69 7.91 -7.04
C PHE A 233 9.20 8.29 -6.99
N ILE A 234 8.88 9.57 -6.83
CA ILE A 234 7.49 10.04 -6.69
C ILE A 234 6.72 9.84 -8.00
N TYR A 235 7.26 10.31 -9.11
CA TYR A 235 6.54 10.36 -10.38
C TYR A 235 6.82 9.15 -11.28
N GLY A 236 7.92 8.44 -11.04
CA GLY A 236 8.40 7.34 -11.86
C GLY A 236 8.80 7.77 -13.26
N SER A 237 9.35 6.87 -14.04
CA SER A 237 9.48 7.06 -15.48
C SER A 237 8.15 6.70 -16.15
N ASN A 238 7.45 7.67 -16.72
CA ASN A 238 6.36 7.39 -17.64
C ASN A 238 6.99 7.00 -18.99
N PRO A 239 6.97 5.73 -19.40
CA PRO A 239 7.42 5.35 -20.74
C PRO A 239 6.54 6.07 -21.77
N ARG A 240 7.13 6.50 -22.88
CA ARG A 240 6.38 6.99 -24.05
C ARG A 240 5.76 5.77 -24.70
N CYS A 241 4.49 5.49 -24.43
CA CYS A 241 3.81 4.30 -24.92
C CYS A 241 2.77 4.66 -25.98
N THR A 242 2.70 3.87 -27.04
CA THR A 242 1.81 4.07 -28.18
C THR A 242 0.39 3.58 -27.86
N ASN A 243 0.26 2.51 -27.09
CA ASN A 243 -1.01 1.91 -26.67
C ASN A 243 -1.09 1.84 -25.16
N THR A 244 -2.18 2.36 -24.60
CA THR A 244 -2.47 2.25 -23.15
C THR A 244 -3.89 1.74 -22.96
N PHE A 245 -4.07 0.75 -22.10
CA PHE A 245 -5.38 0.21 -21.75
C PHE A 245 -5.43 -0.16 -20.28
N GLN A 246 -6.65 -0.25 -19.77
CA GLN A 246 -6.92 -0.64 -18.38
C GLN A 246 -7.67 -1.96 -18.36
N LYS A 247 -7.34 -2.81 -17.39
CA LYS A 247 -8.03 -4.08 -17.17
C LYS A 247 -8.05 -4.43 -15.71
N ARG A 248 -9.22 -4.83 -15.25
CA ARG A 248 -9.38 -5.39 -13.92
C ARG A 248 -9.31 -6.90 -13.97
N VAL A 249 -8.53 -7.49 -13.06
CA VAL A 249 -8.44 -8.95 -12.86
C VAL A 249 -9.02 -9.24 -11.47
N ASP A 250 -10.12 -9.99 -11.44
CA ASP A 250 -10.82 -10.32 -10.19
C ASP A 250 -9.90 -11.10 -9.24
N GLY A 251 -9.92 -10.71 -7.98
CA GLY A 251 -9.05 -11.29 -6.96
C GLY A 251 -7.59 -10.78 -6.98
N VAL A 252 -7.15 -10.11 -8.05
CA VAL A 252 -5.77 -9.62 -8.20
C VAL A 252 -5.70 -8.10 -8.04
N GLY A 253 -6.33 -7.36 -8.96
CA GLY A 253 -6.26 -5.90 -8.93
C GLY A 253 -6.67 -5.24 -10.23
N GLU A 254 -6.41 -3.93 -10.30
CA GLU A 254 -6.61 -3.12 -11.49
C GLU A 254 -5.24 -2.87 -12.15
N PHE A 255 -5.16 -3.08 -13.44
CA PHE A 255 -3.96 -2.93 -14.23
C PHE A 255 -4.14 -1.82 -15.26
N GLN A 256 -3.12 -1.00 -15.39
CA GLN A 256 -2.92 -0.11 -16.52
C GLN A 256 -1.65 -0.54 -17.24
N ILE A 257 -1.80 -1.01 -18.44
CA ILE A 257 -0.70 -1.49 -19.28
C ILE A 257 -0.48 -0.48 -20.38
N SER A 258 0.77 -0.08 -20.56
CA SER A 258 1.21 0.83 -21.60
C SER A 258 2.31 0.16 -22.41
N ILE A 259 2.12 0.01 -23.73
CA ILE A 259 3.02 -0.74 -24.60
C ILE A 259 3.46 0.15 -25.77
N GLU A 260 4.76 0.26 -25.97
CA GLU A 260 5.35 0.82 -27.17
C GLU A 260 5.71 -0.31 -28.14
N LEU A 261 5.09 -0.29 -29.34
CA LEU A 261 5.34 -1.28 -30.37
C LEU A 261 6.12 -0.66 -31.53
N ASP A 262 7.04 -1.45 -32.08
CA ASP A 262 7.70 -1.21 -33.35
C ASP A 262 7.48 -2.44 -34.28
N HIS A 263 6.69 -2.28 -35.35
CA HIS A 263 6.34 -3.38 -36.27
C HIS A 263 5.82 -4.64 -35.53
N ASN A 264 4.93 -4.44 -34.58
CA ASN A 264 4.37 -5.49 -33.68
C ASN A 264 5.38 -6.14 -32.70
N ILE A 265 6.55 -5.55 -32.53
CA ILE A 265 7.54 -5.97 -31.54
C ILE A 265 7.46 -5.02 -30.33
N ILE A 266 7.44 -5.57 -29.13
CA ILE A 266 7.41 -4.80 -27.89
C ILE A 266 8.77 -4.11 -27.71
N LYS A 267 8.81 -2.80 -27.90
CA LYS A 267 9.97 -1.97 -27.58
C LYS A 267 10.07 -1.70 -26.09
N ASP A 268 8.94 -1.33 -25.50
CA ASP A 268 8.83 -1.08 -24.08
C ASP A 268 7.42 -1.43 -23.58
N ILE A 269 7.32 -1.85 -22.35
CA ILE A 269 6.07 -2.14 -21.66
C ILE A 269 6.15 -1.62 -20.23
N ASN A 270 5.07 -0.99 -19.79
CA ASN A 270 4.90 -0.57 -18.39
C ASN A 270 3.62 -1.18 -17.84
N ILE A 271 3.72 -1.71 -16.62
CA ILE A 271 2.61 -2.32 -15.89
C ILE A 271 2.41 -1.52 -14.60
N ALA A 272 1.35 -0.74 -14.56
CA ALA A 272 0.96 0.09 -13.43
C ALA A 272 -0.41 -0.33 -12.89
N GLY A 273 -0.78 0.08 -11.68
CA GLY A 273 -2.13 -0.15 -11.14
C GLY A 273 -2.21 -0.41 -9.65
N ASP A 274 -3.36 -0.97 -9.25
CA ASP A 274 -3.71 -1.28 -7.85
C ASP A 274 -3.63 -2.79 -7.61
N PHE A 275 -2.42 -3.31 -7.48
CA PHE A 275 -2.14 -4.72 -7.20
C PHE A 275 -0.95 -4.88 -6.25
N PHE A 276 -0.79 -6.06 -5.66
CA PHE A 276 0.30 -6.35 -4.75
C PHE A 276 1.45 -7.06 -5.48
N VAL A 277 2.66 -6.55 -5.26
CA VAL A 277 3.89 -7.08 -5.86
C VAL A 277 4.66 -7.89 -4.82
N LEU A 278 5.02 -9.11 -5.19
CA LEU A 278 5.82 -10.03 -4.38
C LEU A 278 7.27 -10.14 -4.87
N GLY A 279 7.46 -10.02 -6.20
CA GLY A 279 8.76 -10.13 -6.86
C GLY A 279 9.10 -8.91 -7.71
N SER A 280 10.11 -9.01 -8.58
CA SER A 280 10.50 -7.95 -9.51
C SER A 280 9.69 -8.03 -10.80
N ILE A 281 8.78 -7.07 -11.03
CA ILE A 281 8.05 -6.94 -12.29
C ILE A 281 9.03 -6.67 -13.44
N ASP A 282 10.02 -5.80 -13.20
CA ASP A 282 10.98 -5.41 -14.23
C ASP A 282 11.81 -6.59 -14.72
N GLU A 283 12.33 -7.40 -13.82
CA GLU A 283 13.19 -8.53 -14.14
C GLU A 283 12.41 -9.75 -14.66
N SER A 284 11.28 -10.06 -13.99
CA SER A 284 10.56 -11.30 -14.22
C SER A 284 9.51 -11.21 -15.33
N ILE A 285 8.98 -10.01 -15.63
CA ILE A 285 7.91 -9.80 -16.60
C ILE A 285 8.37 -8.87 -17.72
N ILE A 286 8.83 -7.67 -17.42
CA ILE A 286 9.11 -6.65 -18.43
C ILE A 286 10.33 -7.02 -19.29
N ALA A 287 11.43 -7.43 -18.65
CA ALA A 287 12.66 -7.76 -19.36
C ALA A 287 12.49 -8.92 -20.37
N PRO A 288 11.83 -10.05 -20.02
CA PRO A 288 11.56 -11.13 -20.99
C PRO A 288 10.66 -10.73 -22.14
N LEU A 289 9.81 -9.72 -22.00
CA LEU A 289 8.85 -9.28 -23.02
C LEU A 289 9.44 -8.26 -24.00
N LYS A 290 10.54 -7.59 -23.67
CA LYS A 290 11.18 -6.64 -24.60
C LYS A 290 11.81 -7.37 -25.79
N GLY A 291 11.54 -6.87 -26.99
CA GLY A 291 11.99 -7.47 -28.24
C GLY A 291 11.16 -8.65 -28.73
N VAL A 292 10.08 -9.00 -28.03
CA VAL A 292 9.17 -10.10 -28.38
C VAL A 292 8.02 -9.57 -29.24
N SER A 293 7.54 -10.36 -30.18
CA SER A 293 6.33 -10.01 -30.95
C SER A 293 5.11 -9.97 -30.05
N TYR A 294 4.23 -8.99 -30.27
CA TYR A 294 3.01 -8.82 -29.50
C TYR A 294 1.91 -9.77 -29.97
N THR A 295 2.12 -11.07 -29.73
CA THR A 295 1.17 -12.15 -30.01
C THR A 295 1.06 -13.09 -28.82
N ARG A 296 -0.05 -13.82 -28.70
CA ARG A 296 -0.27 -14.78 -27.61
C ARG A 296 0.84 -15.83 -27.55
N GLU A 297 1.19 -16.41 -28.68
CA GLU A 297 2.15 -17.50 -28.79
C GLU A 297 3.53 -17.06 -28.25
N THR A 298 4.00 -15.89 -28.69
CA THR A 298 5.32 -15.39 -28.33
C THR A 298 5.37 -14.90 -26.88
N LEU A 299 4.27 -14.30 -26.36
CA LEU A 299 4.17 -13.93 -24.95
C LEU A 299 4.14 -15.18 -24.05
N THR A 300 3.41 -16.23 -24.47
CA THR A 300 3.37 -17.50 -23.74
C THR A 300 4.75 -18.15 -23.68
N GLU A 301 5.49 -18.16 -24.79
CA GLU A 301 6.85 -18.72 -24.82
C GLU A 301 7.83 -17.88 -23.99
N ALA A 302 7.74 -16.55 -24.04
CA ALA A 302 8.61 -15.66 -23.28
C ALA A 302 8.40 -15.78 -21.75
N LEU A 303 7.20 -16.13 -21.33
CA LEU A 303 6.83 -16.25 -19.91
C LEU A 303 6.59 -17.71 -19.47
N LYS A 304 7.00 -18.71 -20.24
CA LYS A 304 6.71 -20.13 -19.97
C LYS A 304 7.23 -20.65 -18.64
N ASP A 305 8.35 -20.12 -18.19
CA ASP A 305 9.01 -20.51 -16.93
C ASP A 305 8.61 -19.61 -15.75
N LEU A 306 7.73 -18.63 -15.99
CA LEU A 306 7.24 -17.71 -14.96
C LEU A 306 6.03 -18.29 -14.24
N ASP A 307 6.12 -18.41 -12.92
CA ASP A 307 4.94 -18.44 -12.07
C ASP A 307 4.59 -16.99 -11.67
N ALA A 308 3.60 -16.40 -12.34
CA ALA A 308 3.24 -15.01 -12.13
C ALA A 308 2.75 -14.74 -10.69
N SER A 309 2.28 -15.77 -9.97
CA SER A 309 1.87 -15.63 -8.56
C SER A 309 3.02 -15.29 -7.63
N THR A 310 4.26 -15.59 -8.01
CA THR A 310 5.47 -15.23 -7.26
C THR A 310 5.89 -13.77 -7.46
N VAL A 311 5.33 -13.10 -8.46
CA VAL A 311 5.65 -11.70 -8.79
C VAL A 311 4.49 -10.78 -8.46
N ILE A 312 3.26 -11.17 -8.79
CA ILE A 312 2.02 -10.42 -8.50
C ILE A 312 1.09 -11.34 -7.73
N ALA A 313 0.72 -10.94 -6.53
CA ALA A 313 -0.11 -11.75 -5.63
C ALA A 313 -1.42 -12.20 -6.31
N SER A 314 -1.72 -13.49 -6.21
CA SER A 314 -2.94 -14.13 -6.76
C SER A 314 -3.07 -14.06 -8.30
N MET A 315 -2.00 -13.72 -9.03
CA MET A 315 -1.99 -13.65 -10.50
C MET A 315 -1.52 -14.95 -11.11
N THR A 316 -2.28 -15.55 -12.01
CA THR A 316 -1.77 -16.66 -12.83
C THR A 316 -1.04 -16.13 -14.08
N THR A 317 -0.10 -16.92 -14.63
CA THR A 317 0.62 -16.52 -15.85
C THR A 317 -0.34 -16.35 -17.04
N GLU A 318 -1.39 -17.16 -17.12
CA GLU A 318 -2.42 -17.02 -18.16
C GLU A 318 -3.22 -15.72 -18.00
N GLN A 319 -3.60 -15.36 -16.77
CA GLN A 319 -4.26 -14.08 -16.49
C GLN A 319 -3.36 -12.89 -16.86
N LEU A 320 -2.05 -12.99 -16.56
CA LEU A 320 -1.07 -11.97 -16.93
C LEU A 320 -0.99 -11.78 -18.44
N ILE A 321 -0.82 -12.87 -19.20
CA ILE A 321 -0.79 -12.85 -20.68
C ILE A 321 -2.09 -12.26 -21.23
N ASN A 322 -3.25 -12.71 -20.73
CA ASN A 322 -4.55 -12.17 -21.11
C ASN A 322 -4.68 -10.68 -20.78
N THR A 323 -4.05 -10.23 -19.70
CA THR A 323 -4.07 -8.83 -19.29
C THR A 323 -3.16 -7.97 -20.17
N ILE A 324 -2.04 -8.51 -20.63
CA ILE A 324 -1.12 -7.81 -21.55
C ILE A 324 -1.70 -7.72 -22.96
N LEU A 325 -2.46 -8.72 -23.41
CA LEU A 325 -3.07 -8.76 -24.77
C LEU A 325 -4.39 -7.96 -24.87
N ASN A 326 -4.94 -7.48 -23.75
CA ASN A 326 -6.23 -6.80 -23.59
C ASN A 326 -7.43 -7.74 -23.84
#